data_31ae1db9e1deaacb67d7d4e96303a938
#
_entry.id   31ae1db9e1deaacb67d7d4e96303a938
#
_cell.length_a   1.000
_cell.length_b   1.000
_cell.length_c   1.000
_cell.angle_alpha   90.00
_cell.angle_beta   90.00
_cell.angle_gamma   90.00
#
_symmetry.space_group_name_H-M   'P 1'
#
loop_
_entity.id
_entity.type
_entity.pdbx_description
1 polymer ?
#
loop_
_entity_poly.entity_id
_entity_poly.type
_entity_poly.pdbx_seq_one_letter_code
_entity_poly.pdbx_strand_id
1 'polypeptide(L)'
;IAHVDHGKTTLVDCLLQQSGTLDRRSAGAERIMDSNDQERERGITILAKNTAIRYGDYRINIVDTPGHADFGGEVERVLSMVDSVLLLVDAVDGPMPQTRFVTAKAFARGLRPIVVVNKVDRPGARPDWVVDQVFDLFDNLGATDEQLDFPIVFASAIQGIAGLDHEAMADDMAPLFDAIIREVPAPKVDERGPLQLQVSALDYNSYVGVIGVGRITRGRLAPNTPVAVVDSEGGQRNG
;
A
#
# COMPACT_ATOMS: atom_id res chain seq x y z
N ILE A 1 3.36 2.93 -0.59
CA ILE A 1 4.69 3.19 -1.17
C ILE A 1 5.44 4.22 -0.32
N ALA A 2 6.75 4.06 -0.15
CA ALA A 2 7.57 4.97 0.65
C ALA A 2 9.05 4.82 0.30
N HIS A 3 9.86 5.81 0.68
CA HIS A 3 11.31 5.62 0.79
C HIS A 3 11.64 4.69 1.97
N VAL A 4 12.82 4.08 1.95
CA VAL A 4 13.33 3.27 3.08
C VAL A 4 13.32 4.14 4.34
N ASP A 5 12.99 3.56 5.48
CA ASP A 5 12.91 4.18 6.80
C ASP A 5 11.86 5.30 6.99
N HIS A 6 10.99 5.57 6.01
CA HIS A 6 9.87 6.51 6.19
C HIS A 6 8.73 5.96 7.07
N GLY A 7 8.84 4.71 7.56
CA GLY A 7 7.90 4.10 8.51
C GLY A 7 6.76 3.32 7.87
N LYS A 8 6.96 2.82 6.63
CA LYS A 8 5.94 2.08 5.89
C LYS A 8 5.45 0.83 6.64
N THR A 9 6.35 -0.05 7.06
CA THR A 9 6.01 -1.27 7.81
C THR A 9 5.34 -0.93 9.15
N THR A 10 5.85 0.07 9.86
CA THR A 10 5.27 0.55 11.13
C THR A 10 3.83 1.04 10.93
N LEU A 11 3.57 1.78 9.84
CA LEU A 11 2.21 2.22 9.53
C LEU A 11 1.28 1.06 9.22
N VAL A 12 1.73 0.09 8.42
CA VAL A 12 0.93 -1.10 8.08
C VAL A 12 0.61 -1.91 9.33
N ASP A 13 1.58 -2.13 10.20
CA ASP A 13 1.38 -2.82 11.49
C ASP A 13 0.38 -2.07 12.38
N CYS A 14 0.48 -0.75 12.45
CA CYS A 14 -0.45 0.08 13.19
C CYS A 14 -1.90 -0.03 12.66
N LEU A 15 -2.08 0.03 11.33
CA LEU A 15 -3.38 -0.14 10.71
C LEU A 15 -3.96 -1.53 10.97
N LEU A 16 -3.14 -2.58 10.91
CA LEU A 16 -3.55 -3.94 11.24
C LEU A 16 -4.02 -4.07 12.70
N GLN A 17 -3.29 -3.46 13.62
CA GLN A 17 -3.63 -3.50 15.04
C GLN A 17 -4.92 -2.74 15.34
N GLN A 18 -5.08 -1.52 14.82
CA GLN A 18 -6.23 -0.67 15.11
C GLN A 18 -7.50 -1.08 14.36
N SER A 19 -7.38 -1.77 13.23
CA SER A 19 -8.55 -2.33 12.54
C SER A 19 -9.22 -3.50 13.27
N GLY A 20 -8.59 -4.02 14.34
CA GLY A 20 -9.06 -5.21 15.06
C GLY A 20 -9.02 -6.51 14.25
N THR A 21 -8.30 -6.50 13.11
CA THR A 21 -8.19 -7.67 12.23
C THR A 21 -7.24 -8.73 12.80
N LEU A 22 -6.34 -8.35 13.70
CA LEU A 22 -5.40 -9.25 14.35
C LEU A 22 -6.04 -9.97 15.53
N ASP A 23 -5.84 -11.29 15.59
CA ASP A 23 -6.18 -12.06 16.79
C ASP A 23 -5.40 -11.53 18.00
N ARG A 24 -6.04 -11.59 19.20
CA ARG A 24 -5.42 -11.16 20.47
C ARG A 24 -4.07 -11.79 20.76
N ARG A 25 -3.70 -12.90 20.11
CA ARG A 25 -2.42 -13.57 20.26
C ARG A 25 -1.30 -12.93 19.44
N SER A 26 -1.64 -12.22 18.38
CA SER A 26 -0.71 -11.48 17.51
C SER A 26 -0.62 -9.99 17.88
N ALA A 27 -1.48 -9.52 18.79
CA ALA A 27 -1.47 -8.16 19.29
C ALA A 27 -0.18 -7.92 20.08
N GLY A 28 0.71 -7.06 19.56
CA GLY A 28 1.99 -6.73 20.15
C GLY A 28 3.23 -7.35 19.46
N ALA A 29 3.05 -8.14 18.41
CA ALA A 29 4.17 -8.54 17.56
C ALA A 29 4.59 -7.35 16.67
N GLU A 30 5.83 -6.92 16.79
CA GLU A 30 6.43 -5.95 15.86
C GLU A 30 6.68 -6.62 14.51
N ARG A 31 6.50 -5.87 13.41
CA ARG A 31 6.74 -6.31 12.03
C ARG A 31 5.97 -7.57 11.64
N ILE A 32 4.66 -7.53 11.84
CA ILE A 32 3.74 -8.65 11.56
C ILE A 32 3.85 -9.11 10.09
N MET A 33 4.10 -8.17 9.19
CA MET A 33 4.25 -8.44 7.76
C MET A 33 5.64 -8.99 7.39
N ASP A 34 6.69 -8.74 8.17
CA ASP A 34 8.06 -9.18 7.84
C ASP A 34 8.29 -10.62 8.32
N SER A 35 7.89 -11.58 7.49
CA SER A 35 8.00 -13.02 7.80
C SER A 35 9.33 -13.66 7.39
N ASN A 36 10.14 -12.99 6.57
CA ASN A 36 11.41 -13.48 6.06
C ASN A 36 12.56 -13.05 6.99
N ASP A 37 13.43 -13.98 7.38
CA ASP A 37 14.57 -13.72 8.27
C ASP A 37 15.49 -12.61 7.71
N GLN A 38 15.68 -12.54 6.38
CA GLN A 38 16.48 -11.51 5.72
C GLN A 38 15.84 -10.11 5.81
N GLU A 39 14.51 -10.02 5.78
CA GLU A 39 13.78 -8.77 5.96
C GLU A 39 13.90 -8.28 7.40
N ARG A 40 13.81 -9.21 8.37
CA ARG A 40 13.98 -8.91 9.80
C ARG A 40 15.39 -8.45 10.14
N GLU A 41 16.42 -9.12 9.59
CA GLU A 41 17.82 -8.75 9.81
C GLU A 41 18.17 -7.39 9.22
N ARG A 42 17.69 -7.10 8.00
CA ARG A 42 18.02 -5.87 7.27
C ARG A 42 17.07 -4.71 7.57
N GLY A 43 15.92 -4.98 8.18
CA GLY A 43 14.90 -3.97 8.46
C GLY A 43 14.19 -3.41 7.22
N ILE A 44 14.23 -4.12 6.09
CA ILE A 44 13.63 -3.69 4.81
C ILE A 44 12.65 -4.73 4.30
N THR A 45 11.57 -4.29 3.65
CA THR A 45 10.66 -5.17 2.90
C THR A 45 11.30 -5.52 1.55
N ILE A 46 11.46 -6.81 1.27
CA ILE A 46 12.05 -7.32 0.03
C ILE A 46 10.97 -7.76 -0.95
N LEU A 47 9.94 -8.47 -0.46
CA LEU A 47 8.83 -8.97 -1.26
C LEU A 47 7.55 -8.19 -0.96
N ALA A 48 6.76 -7.95 -2.00
CA ALA A 48 5.42 -7.37 -1.84
C ALA A 48 4.53 -8.34 -1.06
N LYS A 49 3.81 -7.82 -0.06
CA LYS A 49 2.92 -8.60 0.80
C LYS A 49 1.51 -8.07 0.72
N ASN A 50 0.56 -9.00 0.70
CA ASN A 50 -0.85 -8.69 0.62
C ASN A 50 -1.51 -9.00 1.96
N THR A 51 -2.25 -8.03 2.47
CA THR A 51 -3.09 -8.21 3.65
C THR A 51 -4.42 -7.50 3.47
N ALA A 52 -5.40 -7.83 4.28
CA ALA A 52 -6.69 -7.17 4.25
C ALA A 52 -7.12 -6.81 5.66
N ILE A 53 -7.64 -5.60 5.82
CA ILE A 53 -8.23 -5.11 7.06
C ILE A 53 -9.72 -4.84 6.85
N ARG A 54 -10.46 -4.82 7.95
CA ARG A 54 -11.85 -4.37 7.97
C ARG A 54 -11.95 -3.09 8.81
N TYR A 55 -12.62 -2.10 8.23
CA TYR A 55 -12.94 -0.87 8.94
C TYR A 55 -14.39 -0.50 8.64
N GLY A 56 -15.25 -0.58 9.65
CA GLY A 56 -16.70 -0.54 9.48
C GLY A 56 -17.17 -1.63 8.50
N ASP A 57 -17.94 -1.25 7.51
CA ASP A 57 -18.45 -2.15 6.46
C ASP A 57 -17.49 -2.35 5.28
N TYR A 58 -16.33 -1.69 5.32
CA TYR A 58 -15.34 -1.73 4.25
C TYR A 58 -14.29 -2.81 4.47
N ARG A 59 -13.88 -3.43 3.37
CA ARG A 59 -12.68 -4.27 3.32
C ARG A 59 -11.61 -3.54 2.51
N ILE A 60 -10.51 -3.21 3.15
CA ILE A 60 -9.36 -2.54 2.56
C ILE A 60 -8.27 -3.57 2.34
N ASN A 61 -7.90 -3.82 1.10
CA ASN A 61 -6.76 -4.68 0.76
C ASN A 61 -5.51 -3.81 0.67
N ILE A 62 -4.50 -4.16 1.45
CA ILE A 62 -3.22 -3.45 1.51
C ILE A 62 -2.18 -4.32 0.80
N VAL A 63 -1.45 -3.71 -0.14
CA VAL A 63 -0.29 -4.32 -0.77
C VAL A 63 0.93 -3.53 -0.32
N ASP A 64 1.73 -4.13 0.55
CA ASP A 64 3.00 -3.55 0.99
C ASP A 64 4.06 -3.76 -0.08
N THR A 65 4.75 -2.69 -0.48
CA THR A 65 5.74 -2.72 -1.56
C THR A 65 7.16 -2.67 -1.01
N PRO A 66 8.13 -3.30 -1.70
CA PRO A 66 9.53 -3.05 -1.39
C PRO A 66 9.86 -1.56 -1.46
N GLY A 67 10.64 -1.07 -0.50
CA GLY A 67 11.05 0.34 -0.45
C GLY A 67 12.30 0.65 -1.27
N HIS A 68 13.02 -0.34 -1.80
CA HIS A 68 14.30 -0.16 -2.46
C HIS A 68 14.17 -0.05 -4.00
N ALA A 69 14.96 0.85 -4.62
CA ALA A 69 14.90 1.11 -6.06
C ALA A 69 15.24 -0.12 -6.94
N ASP A 70 15.99 -1.08 -6.42
CA ASP A 70 16.37 -2.31 -7.13
C ASP A 70 15.17 -3.21 -7.46
N PHE A 71 14.02 -3.00 -6.79
CA PHE A 71 12.79 -3.77 -6.98
C PHE A 71 11.77 -3.09 -7.92
N GLY A 72 12.23 -2.29 -8.88
CA GLY A 72 11.35 -1.53 -9.77
C GLY A 72 10.32 -2.37 -10.51
N GLY A 73 10.65 -3.58 -10.95
CA GLY A 73 9.72 -4.51 -11.58
C GLY A 73 8.64 -5.04 -10.64
N GLU A 74 8.96 -5.21 -9.36
CA GLU A 74 8.00 -5.58 -8.32
C GLU A 74 7.00 -4.45 -8.07
N VAL A 75 7.50 -3.22 -7.94
CA VAL A 75 6.67 -2.02 -7.78
C VAL A 75 5.68 -1.87 -8.93
N GLU A 76 6.11 -2.05 -10.18
CA GLU A 76 5.21 -1.97 -11.34
C GLU A 76 4.12 -3.03 -11.32
N ARG A 77 4.43 -4.26 -10.91
CA ARG A 77 3.46 -5.35 -10.76
C ARG A 77 2.44 -5.02 -9.68
N VAL A 78 2.90 -4.54 -8.53
CA VAL A 78 2.00 -4.14 -7.43
C VAL A 78 1.07 -3.01 -7.86
N LEU A 79 1.60 -1.96 -8.49
CA LEU A 79 0.81 -0.83 -8.95
C LEU A 79 -0.27 -1.22 -9.98
N SER A 80 -0.14 -2.38 -10.65
CA SER A 80 -1.20 -2.90 -11.53
C SER A 80 -2.38 -3.52 -10.79
N MET A 81 -2.23 -3.83 -9.51
CA MET A 81 -3.26 -4.50 -8.71
C MET A 81 -4.05 -3.55 -7.81
N VAL A 82 -3.65 -2.30 -7.68
CA VAL A 82 -4.21 -1.35 -6.72
C VAL A 82 -5.07 -0.28 -7.39
N ASP A 83 -5.95 0.35 -6.63
CA ASP A 83 -6.86 1.41 -7.10
C ASP A 83 -6.36 2.80 -6.69
N SER A 84 -5.46 2.89 -5.69
CA SER A 84 -4.80 4.11 -5.24
C SER A 84 -3.51 3.75 -4.52
N VAL A 85 -2.75 4.75 -4.10
CA VAL A 85 -1.51 4.57 -3.33
C VAL A 85 -1.50 5.50 -2.12
N LEU A 86 -1.03 4.98 -0.97
CA LEU A 86 -0.61 5.82 0.14
C LEU A 86 0.88 6.13 -0.07
N LEU A 87 1.20 7.41 -0.27
CA LEU A 87 2.56 7.88 -0.39
C LEU A 87 3.05 8.39 0.96
N LEU A 88 3.89 7.61 1.64
CA LEU A 88 4.46 8.02 2.92
C LEU A 88 5.72 8.86 2.70
N VAL A 89 5.75 10.00 3.38
CA VAL A 89 6.89 10.90 3.41
C VAL A 89 7.23 11.25 4.87
N ASP A 90 8.50 11.17 5.22
CA ASP A 90 8.98 11.54 6.55
C ASP A 90 8.88 13.07 6.75
N ALA A 91 8.33 13.49 7.89
CA ALA A 91 8.12 14.91 8.21
C ALA A 91 9.43 15.70 8.41
N VAL A 92 10.56 15.03 8.57
CA VAL A 92 11.89 15.66 8.70
C VAL A 92 12.63 15.66 7.38
N ASP A 93 12.68 14.50 6.71
CA ASP A 93 13.52 14.29 5.52
C ASP A 93 12.85 14.78 4.23
N GLY A 94 11.51 14.78 4.19
CA GLY A 94 10.76 15.11 2.99
C GLY A 94 10.84 14.03 1.89
N PRO A 95 10.44 14.35 0.66
CA PRO A 95 10.48 13.40 -0.45
C PRO A 95 11.93 13.09 -0.87
N MET A 96 12.25 11.81 -0.94
CA MET A 96 13.58 11.26 -1.25
C MET A 96 13.61 10.68 -2.69
N PRO A 97 14.78 10.34 -3.27
CA PRO A 97 14.88 9.87 -4.65
C PRO A 97 13.96 8.68 -5.00
N GLN A 98 13.77 7.74 -4.07
CA GLN A 98 12.87 6.61 -4.29
C GLN A 98 11.40 7.05 -4.31
N THR A 99 11.02 8.06 -3.52
CA THR A 99 9.70 8.69 -3.58
C THR A 99 9.40 9.18 -5.00
N ARG A 100 10.35 9.88 -5.62
CA ARG A 100 10.22 10.34 -7.01
C ARG A 100 9.98 9.20 -7.98
N PHE A 101 10.77 8.13 -7.89
CA PHE A 101 10.68 6.98 -8.79
C PHE A 101 9.30 6.29 -8.69
N VAL A 102 8.86 5.94 -7.48
CA VAL A 102 7.60 5.22 -7.28
C VAL A 102 6.38 6.07 -7.62
N THR A 103 6.45 7.39 -7.33
CA THR A 103 5.38 8.34 -7.69
C THR A 103 5.23 8.47 -9.20
N ALA A 104 6.34 8.60 -9.94
CA ALA A 104 6.30 8.63 -11.41
C ALA A 104 5.63 7.39 -12.01
N LYS A 105 5.90 6.20 -11.44
CA LYS A 105 5.26 4.95 -11.86
C LYS A 105 3.77 4.90 -11.52
N ALA A 106 3.36 5.43 -10.38
CA ALA A 106 1.96 5.54 -9.99
C ALA A 106 1.20 6.50 -10.92
N PHE A 107 1.78 7.66 -11.24
CA PHE A 107 1.19 8.64 -12.16
C PHE A 107 1.05 8.11 -13.58
N ALA A 108 2.03 7.39 -14.09
CA ALA A 108 1.97 6.74 -15.40
C ALA A 108 0.82 5.73 -15.53
N ARG A 109 0.26 5.26 -14.39
CA ARG A 109 -0.92 4.38 -14.33
C ARG A 109 -2.22 5.14 -14.02
N GLY A 110 -2.16 6.47 -13.92
CA GLY A 110 -3.31 7.30 -13.59
C GLY A 110 -3.77 7.17 -12.13
N LEU A 111 -2.93 6.64 -11.25
CA LEU A 111 -3.26 6.52 -9.84
C LEU A 111 -3.20 7.89 -9.17
N ARG A 112 -4.16 8.15 -8.27
CA ARG A 112 -4.21 9.34 -7.45
C ARG A 112 -3.71 8.99 -6.05
N PRO A 113 -2.62 9.61 -5.55
CA PRO A 113 -2.07 9.30 -4.25
C PRO A 113 -2.83 10.00 -3.12
N ILE A 114 -2.86 9.37 -1.95
CA ILE A 114 -3.07 10.03 -0.66
C ILE A 114 -1.69 10.21 -0.04
N VAL A 115 -1.31 11.43 0.29
CA VAL A 115 -0.02 11.74 0.91
C VAL A 115 -0.14 11.60 2.42
N VAL A 116 0.73 10.78 3.01
CA VAL A 116 0.81 10.61 4.47
C VAL A 116 2.15 11.18 4.94
N VAL A 117 2.10 12.33 5.58
CA VAL A 117 3.26 12.95 6.22
C VAL A 117 3.45 12.30 7.58
N ASN A 118 4.38 11.36 7.66
CA ASN A 118 4.60 10.51 8.83
C ASN A 118 5.73 11.05 9.73
N LYS A 119 5.73 10.62 10.98
CA LYS A 119 6.70 10.98 12.01
C LYS A 119 6.64 12.46 12.40
N VAL A 120 5.43 13.01 12.45
CA VAL A 120 5.23 14.41 12.91
C VAL A 120 5.63 14.62 14.36
N ASP A 121 5.76 13.53 15.14
CA ASP A 121 6.25 13.50 16.52
C ASP A 121 7.75 13.74 16.66
N ARG A 122 8.53 13.65 15.57
CA ARG A 122 10.00 13.77 15.66
C ARG A 122 10.45 15.20 15.88
N PRO A 123 11.49 15.42 16.71
CA PRO A 123 12.17 16.71 16.79
C PRO A 123 12.67 17.14 15.40
N GLY A 124 12.33 18.36 15.00
CA GLY A 124 12.69 18.89 13.68
C GLY A 124 11.73 18.55 12.56
N ALA A 125 10.58 17.94 12.86
CA ALA A 125 9.50 17.77 11.89
C ALA A 125 9.04 19.12 11.33
N ARG A 126 8.83 19.19 10.01
CA ARG A 126 8.39 20.36 9.26
C ARG A 126 7.27 19.96 8.30
N PRO A 127 6.07 19.60 8.82
CA PRO A 127 5.01 19.03 8.01
C PRO A 127 4.63 19.92 6.81
N ASP A 128 4.44 21.21 7.00
CA ASP A 128 4.05 22.13 5.92
C ASP A 128 5.12 22.23 4.83
N TRP A 129 6.39 22.32 5.22
CA TRP A 129 7.49 22.31 4.26
C TRP A 129 7.52 20.99 3.45
N VAL A 130 7.22 19.84 4.08
CA VAL A 130 7.16 18.56 3.38
C VAL A 130 6.02 18.54 2.38
N VAL A 131 4.86 19.10 2.72
CA VAL A 131 3.72 19.24 1.79
C VAL A 131 4.12 20.05 0.57
N ASP A 132 4.77 21.22 0.75
CA ASP A 132 5.28 22.04 -0.35
C ASP A 132 6.27 21.27 -1.24
N GLN A 133 7.19 20.50 -0.63
CA GLN A 133 8.15 19.68 -1.38
C GLN A 133 7.50 18.52 -2.15
N VAL A 134 6.42 17.96 -1.63
CA VAL A 134 5.63 16.94 -2.34
C VAL A 134 4.88 17.56 -3.51
N PHE A 135 4.30 18.74 -3.32
CA PHE A 135 3.64 19.50 -4.40
C PHE A 135 4.63 19.79 -5.54
N ASP A 136 5.79 20.36 -5.21
CA ASP A 136 6.86 20.62 -6.19
C ASP A 136 7.31 19.34 -6.91
N LEU A 137 7.41 18.22 -6.18
CA LEU A 137 7.74 16.93 -6.77
C LEU A 137 6.68 16.48 -7.79
N PHE A 138 5.40 16.62 -7.45
CA PHE A 138 4.29 16.19 -8.32
C PHE A 138 4.22 17.06 -9.57
N ASP A 139 4.34 18.38 -9.43
CA ASP A 139 4.40 19.32 -10.56
C ASP A 139 5.57 18.97 -11.50
N ASN A 140 6.76 18.75 -10.95
CA ASN A 140 7.95 18.35 -11.70
C ASN A 140 7.84 16.97 -12.37
N LEU A 141 6.92 16.12 -11.94
CA LEU A 141 6.61 14.84 -12.56
C LEU A 141 5.54 14.95 -13.64
N GLY A 142 4.98 16.14 -13.85
CA GLY A 142 3.91 16.37 -14.81
C GLY A 142 2.57 15.80 -14.35
N ALA A 143 2.26 15.91 -13.06
CA ALA A 143 0.98 15.52 -12.49
C ALA A 143 -0.18 16.28 -13.16
N THR A 144 -1.32 15.62 -13.27
CA THR A 144 -2.57 16.28 -13.68
C THR A 144 -3.12 17.13 -12.54
N ASP A 145 -4.04 18.06 -12.85
CA ASP A 145 -4.71 18.88 -11.83
C ASP A 145 -5.37 18.01 -10.75
N GLU A 146 -5.97 16.88 -11.14
CA GLU A 146 -6.55 15.91 -10.21
C GLU A 146 -5.51 15.22 -9.31
N GLN A 147 -4.28 15.06 -9.79
CA GLN A 147 -3.18 14.48 -9.02
C GLN A 147 -2.50 15.52 -8.14
N LEU A 148 -2.55 16.81 -8.50
CA LEU A 148 -2.06 17.92 -7.68
C LEU A 148 -3.03 18.27 -6.55
N ASP A 149 -4.32 17.98 -6.71
CA ASP A 149 -5.33 18.06 -5.63
C ASP A 149 -5.33 16.79 -4.79
N PHE A 150 -4.18 16.48 -4.19
CA PHE A 150 -4.01 15.27 -3.39
C PHE A 150 -4.44 15.45 -1.94
N PRO A 151 -5.15 14.48 -1.34
CA PRO A 151 -5.47 14.49 0.07
C PRO A 151 -4.20 14.31 0.92
N ILE A 152 -4.15 15.03 2.05
CA ILE A 152 -3.04 14.97 2.99
C ILE A 152 -3.55 14.44 4.32
N VAL A 153 -2.79 13.53 4.91
CA VAL A 153 -2.98 13.04 6.28
C VAL A 153 -1.63 13.13 6.99
N PHE A 154 -1.63 13.71 8.18
CA PHE A 154 -0.47 13.72 9.06
C PHE A 154 -0.55 12.53 10.00
N ALA A 155 0.60 11.89 10.31
CA ALA A 155 0.61 10.70 11.13
C ALA A 155 1.88 10.59 11.99
N SER A 156 1.74 9.93 13.12
CA SER A 156 2.80 9.28 13.85
C SER A 156 2.48 7.79 13.94
N ALA A 157 3.03 7.01 13.00
CA ALA A 157 2.76 5.57 12.96
C ALA A 157 3.24 4.85 14.23
N ILE A 158 4.30 5.34 14.86
CA ILE A 158 4.83 4.77 16.11
C ILE A 158 3.92 5.04 17.31
N GLN A 159 3.26 6.22 17.34
CA GLN A 159 2.31 6.57 18.38
C GLN A 159 0.89 6.06 18.07
N GLY A 160 0.64 5.65 16.83
CA GLY A 160 -0.66 5.14 16.39
C GLY A 160 -1.72 6.22 16.21
N ILE A 161 -1.33 7.44 15.86
CA ILE A 161 -2.22 8.60 15.72
C ILE A 161 -2.14 9.22 14.33
N ALA A 162 -3.25 9.79 13.87
CA ALA A 162 -3.35 10.52 12.61
C ALA A 162 -4.23 11.77 12.73
N GLY A 163 -4.13 12.69 11.77
CA GLY A 163 -4.95 13.89 11.72
C GLY A 163 -4.96 14.50 10.32
N LEU A 164 -5.96 15.33 10.02
CA LEU A 164 -5.99 16.15 8.81
C LEU A 164 -5.26 17.48 9.00
N ASP A 165 -4.90 17.79 10.23
CA ASP A 165 -4.11 18.92 10.65
C ASP A 165 -3.06 18.42 11.64
N HIS A 166 -1.78 18.77 11.43
CA HIS A 166 -0.69 18.31 12.29
C HIS A 166 -0.68 18.95 13.69
N GLU A 167 -1.42 20.06 13.87
CA GLU A 167 -1.64 20.69 15.19
C GLU A 167 -2.85 20.12 15.94
N ALA A 168 -3.72 19.37 15.23
CA ALA A 168 -4.95 18.77 15.76
C ALA A 168 -5.05 17.28 15.42
N MET A 169 -4.13 16.50 15.97
CA MET A 169 -4.09 15.05 15.78
C MET A 169 -5.18 14.34 16.60
N ALA A 170 -5.78 13.31 16.03
CA ALA A 170 -6.64 12.39 16.79
C ALA A 170 -5.83 11.42 17.65
N ASP A 171 -6.50 10.70 18.54
CA ASP A 171 -5.84 9.72 19.43
C ASP A 171 -5.65 8.33 18.76
N ASP A 172 -6.04 8.19 17.49
CA ASP A 172 -5.99 6.95 16.72
C ASP A 172 -5.77 7.21 15.21
N MET A 173 -5.81 6.15 14.40
CA MET A 173 -5.68 6.20 12.94
C MET A 173 -7.01 6.40 12.19
N ALA A 174 -8.12 6.65 12.87
CA ALA A 174 -9.42 6.86 12.22
C ALA A 174 -9.38 7.91 11.11
N PRO A 175 -8.72 9.08 11.26
CA PRO A 175 -8.62 10.07 10.18
C PRO A 175 -7.99 9.51 8.89
N LEU A 176 -7.01 8.61 9.00
CA LEU A 176 -6.41 7.96 7.83
C LEU A 176 -7.35 6.92 7.22
N PHE A 177 -8.04 6.10 8.02
CA PHE A 177 -9.04 5.17 7.51
C PHE A 177 -10.17 5.89 6.78
N ASP A 178 -10.69 6.96 7.35
CA ASP A 178 -11.75 7.76 6.76
C ASP A 178 -11.30 8.44 5.46
N ALA A 179 -10.06 8.93 5.41
CA ALA A 179 -9.47 9.46 4.18
C ALA A 179 -9.37 8.38 3.10
N ILE A 180 -8.92 7.17 3.43
CA ILE A 180 -8.87 6.04 2.48
C ILE A 180 -10.26 5.74 1.93
N ILE A 181 -11.29 5.62 2.78
CA ILE A 181 -12.65 5.31 2.35
C ILE A 181 -13.23 6.41 1.45
N ARG A 182 -12.95 7.66 1.76
CA ARG A 182 -13.47 8.81 1.00
C ARG A 182 -12.79 8.99 -0.35
N GLU A 183 -11.47 8.80 -0.42
CA GLU A 183 -10.67 9.19 -1.57
C GLU A 183 -10.35 8.03 -2.53
N VAL A 184 -10.28 6.79 -2.02
CA VAL A 184 -9.96 5.64 -2.86
C VAL A 184 -11.22 5.14 -3.58
N PRO A 185 -11.24 5.13 -4.92
CA PRO A 185 -12.39 4.62 -5.65
C PRO A 185 -12.57 3.12 -5.43
N ALA A 186 -13.82 2.67 -5.45
CA ALA A 186 -14.11 1.24 -5.44
C ALA A 186 -13.53 0.56 -6.69
N PRO A 187 -13.08 -0.72 -6.58
CA PRO A 187 -12.54 -1.45 -7.71
C PRO A 187 -13.52 -1.51 -8.89
N LYS A 188 -13.04 -1.17 -10.10
CA LYS A 188 -13.82 -1.31 -11.33
C LYS A 188 -13.75 -2.76 -11.80
N VAL A 189 -14.78 -3.55 -11.53
CA VAL A 189 -14.86 -4.97 -11.89
C VAL A 189 -16.20 -5.30 -12.57
N ASP A 190 -16.16 -6.23 -13.52
CA ASP A 190 -17.38 -6.81 -14.12
C ASP A 190 -17.73 -8.13 -13.43
N GLU A 191 -18.53 -8.08 -12.38
CA GLU A 191 -18.89 -9.27 -11.59
C GLU A 191 -19.70 -10.32 -12.36
N ARG A 192 -20.33 -9.96 -13.47
CA ARG A 192 -21.22 -10.85 -14.25
C ARG A 192 -20.50 -11.57 -15.38
N GLY A 193 -19.28 -11.14 -15.72
CA GLY A 193 -18.49 -11.74 -16.78
C GLY A 193 -17.90 -13.09 -16.38
N PRO A 194 -17.32 -13.84 -17.32
CA PRO A 194 -16.52 -15.03 -17.00
C PRO A 194 -15.32 -14.65 -16.13
N LEU A 195 -14.88 -15.58 -15.27
CA LEU A 195 -13.75 -15.35 -14.38
C LEU A 195 -12.50 -14.93 -15.18
N GLN A 196 -11.89 -13.84 -14.76
CA GLN A 196 -10.59 -13.40 -15.23
C GLN A 196 -9.78 -12.89 -14.02
N LEU A 197 -8.76 -13.65 -13.66
CA LEU A 197 -7.78 -13.31 -12.63
C LEU A 197 -6.42 -13.17 -13.30
N GLN A 198 -5.78 -12.03 -13.12
CA GLN A 198 -4.39 -11.82 -13.53
C GLN A 198 -3.48 -12.08 -12.35
N VAL A 199 -2.64 -13.13 -12.43
CA VAL A 199 -1.61 -13.41 -11.43
C VAL A 199 -0.44 -12.45 -11.64
N SER A 200 -0.11 -11.69 -10.60
CA SER A 200 0.95 -10.65 -10.62
C SER A 200 2.13 -11.03 -9.72
N ALA A 201 1.93 -11.88 -8.73
CA ALA A 201 2.97 -12.39 -7.86
C ALA A 201 2.77 -13.89 -7.58
N LEU A 202 3.87 -14.55 -7.28
CA LEU A 202 3.86 -15.94 -6.82
C LEU A 202 4.41 -16.00 -5.40
N ASP A 203 3.77 -16.79 -4.57
CA ASP A 203 4.24 -17.14 -3.24
C ASP A 203 4.31 -18.67 -3.10
N TYR A 204 4.94 -19.17 -2.09
CA TYR A 204 5.09 -20.59 -1.85
C TYR A 204 4.89 -20.91 -0.36
N ASN A 205 4.09 -21.93 -0.13
CA ASN A 205 3.89 -22.48 1.20
C ASN A 205 4.14 -23.99 1.14
N SER A 206 4.89 -24.54 2.11
CA SER A 206 5.26 -25.96 2.13
C SER A 206 4.06 -26.90 2.23
N TYR A 207 2.92 -26.42 2.70
CA TYR A 207 1.69 -27.21 2.85
C TYR A 207 0.78 -27.17 1.62
N VAL A 208 0.58 -25.97 1.04
CA VAL A 208 -0.33 -25.77 -0.10
C VAL A 208 0.38 -25.67 -1.45
N GLY A 209 1.71 -25.54 -1.45
CA GLY A 209 2.50 -25.42 -2.67
C GLY A 209 2.56 -23.99 -3.21
N VAL A 210 2.53 -23.83 -4.52
CA VAL A 210 2.60 -22.54 -5.20
C VAL A 210 1.27 -21.79 -5.04
N ILE A 211 1.35 -20.54 -4.61
CA ILE A 211 0.23 -19.62 -4.43
C ILE A 211 0.33 -18.52 -5.47
N GLY A 212 -0.67 -18.37 -6.32
CA GLY A 212 -0.79 -17.23 -7.22
C GLY A 212 -1.55 -16.07 -6.55
N VAL A 213 -0.93 -14.91 -6.49
CA VAL A 213 -1.53 -13.68 -5.97
C VAL A 213 -1.83 -12.74 -7.13
N GLY A 214 -3.05 -12.23 -7.21
CA GLY A 214 -3.44 -11.39 -8.33
C GLY A 214 -4.77 -10.67 -8.12
N ARG A 215 -5.19 -9.96 -9.17
CA ARG A 215 -6.44 -9.21 -9.19
C ARG A 215 -7.49 -9.89 -10.06
N ILE A 216 -8.69 -10.07 -9.52
CA ILE A 216 -9.87 -10.45 -10.28
C ILE A 216 -10.44 -9.20 -10.95
N THR A 217 -10.47 -9.18 -12.27
CA THR A 217 -11.03 -8.07 -13.07
C THR A 217 -12.43 -8.37 -13.57
N ARG A 218 -12.78 -9.67 -13.68
CA ARG A 218 -14.09 -10.12 -14.14
C ARG A 218 -14.52 -11.39 -13.41
N GLY A 219 -15.81 -11.54 -13.24
CA GLY A 219 -16.42 -12.73 -12.64
C GLY A 219 -16.15 -12.84 -11.14
N ARG A 220 -16.39 -14.05 -10.65
CA ARG A 220 -16.23 -14.42 -9.23
C ARG A 220 -15.47 -15.73 -9.13
N LEU A 221 -14.62 -15.84 -8.13
CA LEU A 221 -13.88 -17.05 -7.79
C LEU A 221 -14.37 -17.57 -6.44
N ALA A 222 -14.84 -18.81 -6.42
CA ALA A 222 -15.18 -19.52 -5.19
C ALA A 222 -14.09 -20.57 -4.86
N PRO A 223 -13.96 -21.01 -3.62
CA PRO A 223 -13.08 -22.11 -3.27
C PRO A 223 -13.41 -23.38 -4.08
N ASN A 224 -12.39 -24.11 -4.49
CA ASN A 224 -12.50 -25.35 -5.28
C ASN A 224 -13.19 -25.18 -6.65
N THR A 225 -13.18 -23.98 -7.23
CA THR A 225 -13.69 -23.76 -8.58
C THR A 225 -12.64 -24.22 -9.59
N PRO A 226 -12.98 -25.14 -10.54
CA PRO A 226 -12.07 -25.47 -11.63
C PRO A 226 -11.76 -24.24 -12.47
N VAL A 227 -10.49 -24.01 -12.78
CA VAL A 227 -10.04 -22.85 -13.57
C VAL A 227 -9.15 -23.30 -14.72
N ALA A 228 -9.14 -22.54 -15.80
CA ALA A 228 -8.14 -22.66 -16.85
C ALA A 228 -7.01 -21.67 -16.55
N VAL A 229 -5.80 -22.18 -16.38
CA VAL A 229 -4.60 -21.36 -16.24
C VAL A 229 -4.01 -21.17 -17.63
N VAL A 230 -3.83 -19.92 -18.02
CA VAL A 230 -3.26 -19.52 -19.32
C VAL A 230 -1.89 -18.89 -19.07
N ASP A 231 -0.87 -19.36 -19.77
CA ASP A 231 0.46 -18.79 -19.71
C ASP A 231 0.63 -17.61 -20.70
N SER A 232 1.81 -16.97 -20.70
CA SER A 232 2.13 -15.84 -21.57
C SER A 232 2.17 -16.19 -23.07
N GLU A 233 2.29 -17.48 -23.41
CA GLU A 233 2.34 -17.96 -24.80
C GLU A 233 0.96 -18.47 -25.27
N GLY A 234 -0.06 -18.40 -24.42
CA GLY A 234 -1.42 -18.86 -24.71
C GLY A 234 -1.64 -20.36 -24.44
N GLY A 235 -0.66 -21.04 -23.87
CA GLY A 235 -0.82 -22.43 -23.41
C GLY A 235 -1.85 -22.53 -22.30
N GLN A 236 -2.73 -23.53 -22.34
CA GLN A 236 -3.77 -23.72 -21.34
C GLN A 236 -3.58 -25.02 -20.56
N ARG A 237 -3.80 -24.95 -19.26
CA ARG A 237 -3.86 -26.10 -18.37
C ARG A 237 -5.02 -25.95 -17.38
N ASN A 238 -5.59 -27.07 -16.95
CA ASN A 238 -6.58 -27.06 -15.88
C ASN A 238 -5.89 -26.94 -14.51
N GLY A 239 -6.49 -26.14 -13.61
CA GLY A 239 -6.05 -25.95 -12.24
C GLY A 239 -7.21 -26.10 -11.26
#